data_260a4bfdea23c2472216798ca7b2e215
#
_entry.id   260a4bfdea23c2472216798ca7b2e215
#
_cell.length_a   1.000
_cell.length_b   1.000
_cell.length_c   1.000
_cell.angle_alpha   90.00
_cell.angle_beta   90.00
_cell.angle_gamma   90.00
#
_symmetry.space_group_name_H-M   'P 1'
#
loop_
_entity.id
_entity.type
_entity.pdbx_description
1 polymer ?
#
loop_
_entity_poly.entity_id
_entity_poly.type
_entity_poly.pdbx_seq_one_letter_code
_entity_poly.pdbx_strand_id
1 'polypeptide(L)'
;GQIGQASYSASKGGVVGMTLPVARDLSAVGIRVNTVAPGPIDTPIYGEGDASEAFKENLQKGVLFPKRLGDPDQLASMVMECVTNSYMNAESIRVDGGIRMPPK
;
A
#
# COMPACT_ATOMS: atom_id res chain seq x y z
N GLY A 1 -10.04 8.92 0.82
CA GLY A 1 -10.72 7.84 0.07
C GLY A 1 -11.80 8.39 -0.85
N GLN A 2 -12.37 7.52 -1.64
CA GLN A 2 -13.43 7.88 -2.57
C GLN A 2 -14.79 7.92 -1.88
N ILE A 3 -15.72 8.68 -2.44
CA ILE A 3 -17.12 8.73 -1.98
C ILE A 3 -17.72 7.31 -2.08
N GLY A 4 -18.45 6.91 -1.06
CA GLY A 4 -19.09 5.58 -0.99
C GLY A 4 -18.21 4.48 -0.43
N GLN A 5 -17.00 4.78 0.00
CA GLN A 5 -16.05 3.80 0.54
C GLN A 5 -15.76 4.00 2.03
N ALA A 6 -16.75 4.45 2.79
CA ALA A 6 -16.54 4.75 4.21
C ALA A 6 -16.05 3.53 5.00
N SER A 7 -16.68 2.36 4.81
CA SER A 7 -16.28 1.14 5.52
C SER A 7 -14.90 0.63 5.09
N TYR A 8 -14.60 0.70 3.80
CA TYR A 8 -13.27 0.36 3.29
C TYR A 8 -12.21 1.30 3.87
N SER A 9 -12.46 2.60 3.84
CA SER A 9 -11.54 3.60 4.39
C SER A 9 -11.34 3.41 5.90
N ALA A 10 -12.40 3.10 6.63
CA ALA A 10 -12.31 2.84 8.06
C ALA A 10 -11.45 1.61 8.35
N SER A 11 -11.64 0.52 7.58
CA SER A 11 -10.87 -0.70 7.76
C SER A 11 -9.39 -0.49 7.44
N LYS A 12 -9.07 0.20 6.34
CA LYS A 12 -7.68 0.50 5.97
C LYS A 12 -7.04 1.49 6.93
N GLY A 13 -7.77 2.50 7.36
CA GLY A 13 -7.32 3.43 8.39
C GLY A 13 -7.08 2.74 9.72
N GLY A 14 -7.91 1.74 10.05
CA GLY A 14 -7.73 0.91 11.23
C GLY A 14 -6.42 0.13 11.21
N VAL A 15 -6.07 -0.47 10.06
CA VAL A 15 -4.80 -1.18 9.91
C VAL A 15 -3.61 -0.24 10.14
N VAL A 16 -3.63 0.92 9.50
CA VAL A 16 -2.56 1.93 9.69
C VAL A 16 -2.54 2.42 11.14
N GLY A 17 -3.71 2.69 11.71
CA GLY A 17 -3.83 3.18 13.08
C GLY A 17 -3.37 2.20 14.14
N MET A 18 -3.41 0.89 13.86
CA MET A 18 -2.94 -0.15 14.78
C MET A 18 -1.42 -0.28 14.81
N THR A 19 -0.71 0.23 13.80
CA THR A 19 0.73 -0.01 13.65
C THR A 19 1.52 0.40 14.89
N LEU A 20 1.37 1.63 15.32
CA LEU A 20 2.12 2.13 16.47
C LEU A 20 1.70 1.48 17.80
N PRO A 21 0.39 1.38 18.13
CA PRO A 21 0.00 0.70 19.36
C PRO A 21 0.47 -0.75 19.44
N VAL A 22 0.33 -1.51 18.36
CA VAL A 22 0.77 -2.92 18.34
C VAL A 22 2.29 -3.01 18.45
N ALA A 23 3.02 -2.11 17.79
CA ALA A 23 4.47 -2.05 17.91
C ALA A 23 4.91 -1.77 19.36
N ARG A 24 4.19 -0.88 20.05
CA ARG A 24 4.46 -0.60 21.46
C ARG A 24 4.20 -1.80 22.35
N ASP A 25 3.06 -2.47 22.15
CA ASP A 25 2.69 -3.64 22.93
C ASP A 25 3.71 -4.77 22.76
N LEU A 26 4.19 -4.99 21.54
CA LEU A 26 5.07 -6.11 21.22
C LEU A 26 6.56 -5.79 21.39
N SER A 27 6.91 -4.53 21.65
CA SER A 27 8.31 -4.15 21.85
C SER A 27 8.96 -4.88 23.02
N ALA A 28 8.18 -5.16 24.07
CA ALA A 28 8.69 -5.87 25.25
C ALA A 28 9.13 -7.31 24.96
N VAL A 29 8.59 -7.90 23.89
CA VAL A 29 8.98 -9.26 23.47
C VAL A 29 9.85 -9.27 22.21
N GLY A 30 10.33 -8.10 21.79
CA GLY A 30 11.29 -7.99 20.70
C GLY A 30 10.70 -8.15 19.30
N ILE A 31 9.44 -7.82 19.11
CA ILE A 31 8.78 -7.90 17.80
C ILE A 31 8.60 -6.50 17.23
N ARG A 32 9.05 -6.32 15.99
CA ARG A 32 8.84 -5.09 15.23
C ARG A 32 7.55 -5.21 14.40
N VAL A 33 6.87 -4.11 14.22
CA VAL A 33 5.61 -4.05 13.46
C VAL A 33 5.66 -2.87 12.51
N ASN A 34 5.55 -3.14 11.22
CA ASN A 34 5.50 -2.11 10.19
C ASN A 34 4.32 -2.39 9.25
N THR A 35 3.79 -1.35 8.65
CA THR A 35 2.73 -1.45 7.66
C THR A 35 3.24 -0.97 6.32
N VAL A 36 3.03 -1.75 5.27
CA VAL A 36 3.32 -1.33 3.89
C VAL A 36 2.00 -1.13 3.17
N ALA A 37 1.81 0.04 2.61
CA ALA A 37 0.58 0.42 1.91
C ALA A 37 0.88 0.53 0.41
N PRO A 38 0.49 -0.48 -0.39
CA PRO A 38 0.75 -0.48 -1.82
C PRO A 38 -0.21 0.45 -2.58
N GLY A 39 0.28 1.02 -3.66
CA GLY A 39 -0.55 1.61 -4.69
C GLY A 39 -0.99 0.57 -5.72
N PRO A 40 -1.31 0.99 -6.94
CA PRO A 40 -1.70 0.06 -7.99
C PRO A 40 -0.48 -0.72 -8.50
N ILE A 41 -0.47 -2.00 -8.21
CA ILE A 41 0.61 -2.92 -8.59
C ILE A 41 0.10 -3.85 -9.69
N ASP A 42 0.88 -4.01 -10.75
CA ASP A 42 0.50 -4.83 -11.89
C ASP A 42 0.56 -6.31 -11.53
N THR A 43 -0.59 -6.89 -11.24
CA THR A 43 -0.73 -8.29 -10.83
C THR A 43 -1.90 -8.94 -11.57
N PRO A 44 -1.98 -10.27 -11.58
CA PRO A 44 -3.11 -10.99 -12.21
C PRO A 44 -4.49 -10.66 -11.63
N ILE A 45 -4.56 -9.97 -10.51
CA ILE A 45 -5.84 -9.60 -9.87
C ILE A 45 -6.74 -8.76 -10.79
N TYR A 46 -6.14 -8.02 -11.73
CA TYR A 46 -6.90 -7.21 -12.67
C TYR A 46 -7.49 -8.02 -13.85
N GLY A 47 -7.10 -9.30 -13.97
CA GLY A 47 -7.54 -10.16 -15.07
C GLY A 47 -6.82 -9.86 -16.38
N GLU A 48 -7.42 -10.27 -17.48
CA GLU A 48 -6.87 -10.12 -18.83
C GLU A 48 -7.92 -9.54 -19.77
N GLY A 49 -7.46 -9.04 -20.93
CA GLY A 49 -8.30 -8.51 -21.98
C GLY A 49 -8.42 -6.99 -21.98
N ASP A 50 -9.21 -6.48 -22.92
CA ASP A 50 -9.29 -5.04 -23.19
C ASP A 50 -9.86 -4.24 -22.02
N ALA A 51 -10.85 -4.79 -21.32
CA ALA A 51 -11.44 -4.13 -20.16
C ALA A 51 -10.43 -3.98 -19.02
N SER A 52 -9.61 -5.02 -18.81
CA SER A 52 -8.55 -4.99 -17.83
C SER A 52 -7.49 -3.94 -18.17
N GLU A 53 -7.07 -3.89 -19.44
CA GLU A 53 -6.10 -2.91 -19.90
C GLU A 53 -6.61 -1.46 -19.76
N ALA A 54 -7.88 -1.25 -20.09
CA ALA A 54 -8.51 0.07 -19.92
C ALA A 54 -8.57 0.49 -18.45
N PHE A 55 -8.87 -0.45 -17.56
CA PHE A 55 -8.90 -0.19 -16.12
C PHE A 55 -7.52 0.19 -15.59
N LYS A 56 -6.48 -0.56 -16.01
CA LYS A 56 -5.09 -0.27 -15.63
C LYS A 56 -4.66 1.12 -16.13
N GLU A 57 -4.97 1.45 -17.37
CA GLU A 57 -4.67 2.77 -17.93
C GLU A 57 -5.32 3.88 -17.11
N ASN A 58 -6.57 3.67 -16.70
CA ASN A 58 -7.27 4.65 -15.87
C ASN A 58 -6.60 4.82 -14.50
N LEU A 59 -6.16 3.72 -13.88
CA LEU A 59 -5.42 3.79 -12.62
C LEU A 59 -4.10 4.56 -12.76
N GLN A 60 -3.40 4.36 -13.86
CA GLN A 60 -2.11 5.03 -14.11
C GLN A 60 -2.22 6.55 -14.13
N LYS A 61 -3.36 7.08 -14.53
CA LYS A 61 -3.58 8.53 -14.59
C LYS A 61 -3.45 9.21 -13.23
N GLY A 62 -3.77 8.50 -12.15
CA GLY A 62 -3.66 9.03 -10.80
C GLY A 62 -2.27 8.93 -10.19
N VAL A 63 -1.37 8.19 -10.81
CA VAL A 63 0.01 8.05 -10.34
C VAL A 63 0.80 9.30 -10.71
N LEU A 64 1.57 9.84 -9.78
CA LEU A 64 2.37 11.03 -10.07
C LEU A 64 3.59 10.70 -10.92
N PHE A 65 4.42 9.75 -10.46
CA PHE A 65 5.62 9.33 -11.18
C PHE A 65 6.16 8.05 -10.53
N PRO A 66 6.60 7.07 -11.31
CA PRO A 66 6.46 6.97 -12.78
C PRO A 66 5.00 6.68 -13.18
N LYS A 67 4.59 7.16 -14.35
CA LYS A 67 3.21 7.06 -14.85
C LYS A 67 2.89 5.64 -15.35
N ARG A 68 2.89 4.70 -14.44
CA ARG A 68 2.58 3.29 -14.70
C ARG A 68 2.18 2.60 -13.40
N LEU A 69 1.64 1.40 -13.50
CA LEU A 69 1.48 0.53 -12.33
C LEU A 69 2.85 0.12 -11.81
N GLY A 70 2.96 -0.09 -10.51
CA GLY A 70 4.19 -0.59 -9.93
C GLY A 70 4.40 -2.07 -10.25
N ASP A 71 5.67 -2.50 -10.26
CA ASP A 71 6.00 -3.92 -10.40
C ASP A 71 5.90 -4.60 -9.04
N PRO A 72 5.47 -5.86 -8.98
CA PRO A 72 5.45 -6.61 -7.71
C PRO A 72 6.79 -6.60 -6.97
N ASP A 73 7.91 -6.64 -7.71
CA ASP A 73 9.24 -6.61 -7.12
C ASP A 73 9.51 -5.30 -6.37
N GLN A 74 8.94 -4.20 -6.82
CA GLN A 74 9.11 -2.91 -6.17
C GLN A 74 8.43 -2.88 -4.80
N LEU A 75 7.25 -3.48 -4.71
CA LEU A 75 6.57 -3.63 -3.42
C LEU A 75 7.33 -4.61 -2.52
N ALA A 76 7.72 -5.75 -3.07
CA ALA A 76 8.48 -6.77 -2.34
C ALA A 76 9.78 -6.23 -1.78
N SER A 77 10.47 -5.36 -2.53
CA SER A 77 11.69 -4.70 -2.09
C SER A 77 11.48 -3.92 -0.78
N MET A 78 10.39 -3.19 -0.66
CA MET A 78 10.11 -2.44 0.57
C MET A 78 9.74 -3.37 1.73
N VAL A 79 8.98 -4.44 1.45
CA VAL A 79 8.67 -5.44 2.49
C VAL A 79 9.96 -6.09 3.00
N MET A 80 10.88 -6.45 2.10
CA MET A 80 12.17 -7.01 2.48
C MET A 80 13.00 -6.03 3.31
N GLU A 81 12.95 -4.74 2.98
CA GLU A 81 13.64 -3.73 3.79
C GLU A 81 13.08 -3.70 5.22
N CYS A 82 11.77 -3.81 5.39
CA CYS A 82 11.18 -3.89 6.72
C CYS A 82 11.63 -5.13 7.48
N VAL A 83 11.85 -6.25 6.77
CA VAL A 83 12.30 -7.51 7.38
C VAL A 83 13.77 -7.45 7.78
N THR A 84 14.62 -6.98 6.88
CA THR A 84 16.08 -7.05 7.04
C THR A 84 16.67 -5.87 7.80
N ASN A 85 16.01 -4.71 7.77
CA ASN A 85 16.48 -3.55 8.51
C ASN A 85 15.93 -3.58 9.93
N SER A 86 16.72 -4.05 10.85
CA SER A 86 16.30 -4.29 12.24
C SER A 86 15.96 -3.01 13.01
N TYR A 87 16.26 -1.84 12.45
CA TYR A 87 15.93 -0.56 13.08
C TYR A 87 14.63 0.05 12.60
N MET A 88 13.96 -0.58 11.61
CA MET A 88 12.63 -0.16 11.17
C MET A 88 11.55 -0.75 12.07
N ASN A 89 10.78 0.12 12.71
CA ASN A 89 9.69 -0.29 13.60
C ASN A 89 8.62 0.78 13.68
N ALA A 90 7.38 0.37 13.85
CA ALA A 90 6.22 1.25 14.08
C ALA A 90 5.97 2.22 12.91
N GLU A 91 6.39 1.88 11.70
CA GLU A 91 6.28 2.76 10.55
C GLU A 91 5.20 2.29 9.59
N SER A 92 4.54 3.26 8.95
CA SER A 92 3.62 3.01 7.84
C SER A 92 4.23 3.61 6.58
N ILE A 93 4.46 2.76 5.57
CA ILE A 93 5.22 3.14 4.39
C ILE A 93 4.36 2.94 3.15
N ARG A 94 4.20 3.99 2.34
CA ARG A 94 3.47 3.91 1.07
C ARG A 94 4.45 3.61 -0.06
N VAL A 95 4.05 2.67 -0.93
CA VAL A 95 4.79 2.33 -2.16
C VAL A 95 3.78 2.40 -3.29
N ASP A 96 3.58 3.58 -3.86
CA ASP A 96 2.40 3.86 -4.67
C ASP A 96 2.59 4.89 -5.79
N GLY A 97 3.83 5.28 -6.08
CA GLY A 97 4.08 6.28 -7.12
C GLY A 97 3.44 7.65 -6.84
N GLY A 98 3.06 7.90 -5.61
CA GLY A 98 2.46 9.16 -5.21
C GLY A 98 0.97 9.27 -5.47
N ILE A 99 0.28 8.17 -5.80
CA ILE A 99 -1.15 8.21 -6.07
C ILE A 99 -1.94 8.67 -4.85
N ARG A 100 -2.96 9.47 -5.10
CA ARG A 100 -3.96 9.84 -4.11
C ARG A 100 -5.33 9.73 -4.78
N MET A 101 -6.23 8.95 -4.18
CA MET A 101 -7.56 8.76 -4.74
C MET A 101 -8.35 10.06 -4.68
N PRO A 102 -8.98 10.49 -5.79
CA PRO A 102 -9.87 11.65 -5.75
C PRO A 102 -11.16 11.32 -4.98
N PRO A 103 -11.89 12.34 -4.48
CA PRO A 103 -13.16 12.12 -3.79
C PRO A 103 -14.23 11.45 -4.66
N LYS A 104 -14.12 11.64 -5.99
CA LYS A 104 -15.04 11.05 -6.97
C LYS A 104 -14.30 10.31 -8.05
#